data_afb824e8ce72926b48ff8619c990536f
#
_entry.id   afb824e8ce72926b48ff8619c990536f
#
_cell.length_a   1.000
_cell.length_b   1.000
_cell.length_c   1.000
_cell.angle_alpha   90.00
_cell.angle_beta   90.00
_cell.angle_gamma   90.00
#
_symmetry.space_group_name_H-M   'P 1'
#
loop_
_entity.id
_entity.type
_entity.pdbx_description
1 polymer ?
#
loop_
_entity_poly.entity_id
_entity_poly.type
_entity_poly.pdbx_seq_one_letter_code
_entity_poly.pdbx_strand_id
1 'polypeptide(L)'
;MRTKNIAMILTLALTAGLCQTAAPSQAATPKLSAKKLTIKVGKTAALKVKKTSKKAKWSIVSGKKNIRLTAKKKTSVKVKAVKAGKAKISCKIGKKKLVCKVTVYGPIPPCVIPTQSPTVTASDARSE
;
A
#
# COMPACT_ATOMS: atom_id res chain seq x y z
N MET A 1 -39.81 -33.92 -4.71
CA MET A 1 -39.57 -33.05 -3.55
C MET A 1 -38.95 -31.70 -3.90
N ARG A 2 -38.27 -31.61 -4.99
CA ARG A 2 -37.50 -30.40 -5.30
C ARG A 2 -38.26 -29.39 -6.15
N THR A 3 -39.36 -29.78 -6.70
CA THR A 3 -40.17 -28.95 -7.62
C THR A 3 -41.13 -28.02 -6.92
N LYS A 4 -41.45 -28.28 -5.67
CA LYS A 4 -42.43 -27.47 -4.92
C LYS A 4 -41.90 -26.07 -4.53
N ASN A 5 -40.61 -25.93 -4.42
CA ASN A 5 -40.02 -24.66 -3.99
C ASN A 5 -39.83 -23.67 -5.12
N ILE A 6 -39.84 -24.14 -6.34
CA ILE A 6 -39.58 -23.31 -7.53
C ILE A 6 -40.80 -22.45 -7.87
N ALA A 7 -41.99 -22.98 -7.66
CA ALA A 7 -43.24 -22.26 -7.91
C ALA A 7 -43.45 -21.06 -6.96
N MET A 8 -42.97 -21.15 -5.76
CA MET A 8 -43.08 -20.07 -4.78
C MET A 8 -42.17 -18.90 -5.06
N ILE A 9 -41.05 -19.17 -5.67
CA ILE A 9 -40.05 -18.14 -5.97
C ILE A 9 -40.53 -17.24 -7.11
N LEU A 10 -41.25 -17.77 -8.04
CA LEU A 10 -41.81 -17.05 -9.19
C LEU A 10 -42.85 -16.01 -8.81
N THR A 11 -43.62 -16.26 -7.77
CA THR A 11 -44.65 -15.31 -7.32
C THR A 11 -44.04 -14.12 -6.57
N LEU A 12 -42.92 -14.31 -5.91
CA LEU A 12 -42.21 -13.22 -5.23
C LEU A 12 -41.50 -12.30 -6.19
N ALA A 13 -41.11 -12.80 -7.34
CA ALA A 13 -40.37 -11.99 -8.33
C ALA A 13 -41.26 -10.90 -8.96
N LEU A 14 -42.55 -11.09 -8.97
CA LEU A 14 -43.50 -10.14 -9.56
C LEU A 14 -43.80 -8.95 -8.63
N THR A 15 -43.68 -9.11 -7.36
CA THR A 15 -43.96 -8.04 -6.39
C THR A 15 -42.74 -7.17 -6.11
N ALA A 16 -41.57 -7.65 -6.43
CA ALA A 16 -40.34 -6.92 -6.26
C ALA A 16 -39.99 -6.09 -7.51
N GLY A 17 -40.92 -5.33 -7.99
CA GLY A 17 -40.65 -4.25 -8.95
C GLY A 17 -39.84 -3.12 -8.31
N LEU A 18 -39.28 -3.35 -7.20
CA LEU A 18 -38.29 -2.49 -6.56
C LEU A 18 -36.96 -2.81 -7.14
N CYS A 19 -36.38 -1.80 -7.70
CA CYS A 19 -34.95 -1.75 -7.99
C CYS A 19 -34.19 -2.27 -6.78
N GLN A 20 -34.10 -3.56 -6.66
CA GLN A 20 -33.01 -4.16 -5.95
C GLN A 20 -31.82 -3.84 -6.79
N THR A 21 -31.31 -2.65 -6.62
CA THR A 21 -29.92 -2.45 -6.84
C THR A 21 -29.25 -3.42 -5.90
N ALA A 22 -29.16 -4.68 -6.29
CA ALA A 22 -28.16 -5.54 -5.77
C ALA A 22 -26.88 -4.76 -6.02
N ALA A 23 -26.46 -4.04 -5.02
CA ALA A 23 -25.15 -3.45 -5.02
C ALA A 23 -24.27 -4.60 -5.47
N PRO A 24 -23.56 -4.48 -6.58
CA PRO A 24 -22.66 -5.53 -6.98
C PRO A 24 -21.84 -5.78 -5.75
N SER A 25 -21.87 -6.99 -5.27
CA SER A 25 -20.97 -7.43 -4.23
C SER A 25 -19.59 -7.28 -4.84
N GLN A 26 -19.16 -6.05 -4.89
CA GLN A 26 -17.82 -5.71 -5.33
C GLN A 26 -16.94 -6.40 -4.33
N ALA A 27 -16.44 -7.54 -4.76
CA ALA A 27 -15.42 -8.25 -4.04
C ALA A 27 -14.41 -7.20 -3.63
N ALA A 28 -14.43 -6.84 -2.34
CA ALA A 28 -13.75 -5.68 -1.83
C ALA A 28 -12.30 -5.77 -2.26
N THR A 29 -11.92 -4.94 -3.21
CA THR A 29 -10.58 -4.99 -3.76
C THR A 29 -9.61 -4.61 -2.66
N PRO A 30 -8.75 -5.52 -2.21
CA PRO A 30 -7.81 -5.21 -1.16
C PRO A 30 -6.92 -4.06 -1.60
N LYS A 31 -6.82 -3.05 -0.76
CA LYS A 31 -5.96 -1.89 -0.98
C LYS A 31 -4.98 -1.75 0.17
N LEU A 32 -3.74 -1.44 -0.15
CA LEU A 32 -2.76 -1.07 0.85
C LEU A 32 -3.06 0.31 1.42
N SER A 33 -2.84 0.49 2.70
CA SER A 33 -2.96 1.79 3.36
C SER A 33 -2.03 2.84 2.74
N ALA A 34 -0.87 2.40 2.28
CA ALA A 34 0.09 3.26 1.58
C ALA A 34 0.79 2.49 0.46
N LYS A 35 0.84 3.07 -0.72
CA LYS A 35 1.62 2.55 -1.85
C LYS A 35 3.10 2.93 -1.78
N LYS A 36 3.37 4.05 -1.13
CA LYS A 36 4.72 4.57 -0.84
C LYS A 36 4.82 4.79 0.66
N LEU A 37 5.91 4.39 1.23
CA LEU A 37 6.19 4.52 2.65
C LEU A 37 7.59 5.10 2.84
N THR A 38 7.67 6.14 3.61
CA THR A 38 8.91 6.80 3.96
C THR A 38 9.17 6.63 5.44
N ILE A 39 10.33 6.09 5.80
CA ILE A 39 10.68 5.78 7.18
C ILE A 39 12.12 6.21 7.45
N LYS A 40 12.39 6.80 8.62
CA LYS A 40 13.76 7.03 9.09
C LYS A 40 14.38 5.73 9.60
N VAL A 41 15.68 5.57 9.44
CA VAL A 41 16.43 4.46 10.03
C VAL A 41 16.16 4.36 11.53
N GLY A 42 15.99 3.16 12.04
CA GLY A 42 15.64 2.89 13.44
C GLY A 42 14.16 3.04 13.78
N LYS A 43 13.36 3.69 12.96
CA LYS A 43 11.92 3.82 13.19
C LYS A 43 11.13 2.65 12.60
N THR A 44 9.95 2.45 13.14
CA THR A 44 9.02 1.40 12.70
C THR A 44 7.75 2.03 12.17
N ALA A 45 7.29 1.56 11.04
CA ALA A 45 6.02 1.97 10.46
C ALA A 45 5.09 0.77 10.28
N ALA A 46 3.80 0.99 10.40
CA ALA A 46 2.80 -0.03 10.22
C ALA A 46 2.12 0.10 8.85
N LEU A 47 2.11 -0.97 8.09
CA LEU A 47 1.34 -1.09 6.86
C LEU A 47 0.09 -1.92 7.14
N LYS A 48 -1.06 -1.41 6.71
CA LYS A 48 -2.34 -2.09 6.83
C LYS A 48 -2.94 -2.34 5.45
N VAL A 49 -3.64 -3.45 5.32
CA VAL A 49 -4.48 -3.72 4.16
C VAL A 49 -5.92 -3.45 4.53
N LYS A 50 -6.57 -2.63 3.75
CA LYS A 50 -7.99 -2.32 3.89
C LYS A 50 -8.82 -3.21 2.96
N LYS A 51 -10.08 -3.39 3.30
CA LYS A 51 -11.06 -4.12 2.50
C LYS A 51 -10.69 -5.60 2.22
N THR A 52 -10.15 -6.28 3.23
CA THR A 52 -9.89 -7.71 3.12
C THR A 52 -10.04 -8.41 4.45
N SER A 53 -10.69 -9.54 4.45
CA SER A 53 -10.74 -10.47 5.59
C SER A 53 -9.72 -11.60 5.45
N LYS A 54 -9.12 -11.73 4.26
CA LYS A 54 -8.17 -12.80 3.96
C LYS A 54 -6.81 -12.52 4.55
N LYS A 55 -6.11 -13.58 4.92
CA LYS A 55 -4.74 -13.46 5.41
C LYS A 55 -3.82 -12.91 4.32
N ALA A 56 -3.12 -11.86 4.64
CA ALA A 56 -2.13 -11.25 3.78
C ALA A 56 -0.77 -11.93 4.01
N LYS A 57 -0.17 -12.41 2.94
CA LYS A 57 1.21 -12.91 2.96
C LYS A 57 2.16 -11.77 2.62
N TRP A 58 2.95 -11.38 3.59
CA TRP A 58 3.92 -10.30 3.46
C TRP A 58 5.29 -10.84 3.10
N SER A 59 5.91 -10.26 2.10
CA SER A 59 7.23 -10.64 1.61
C SER A 59 8.02 -9.41 1.20
N ILE A 60 9.31 -9.43 1.43
CA ILE A 60 10.22 -8.38 0.96
C ILE A 60 10.75 -8.82 -0.40
N VAL A 61 10.44 -8.05 -1.43
CA VAL A 61 10.89 -8.31 -2.80
C VAL A 61 12.30 -7.79 -3.01
N SER A 62 12.57 -6.61 -2.47
CA SER A 62 13.86 -5.94 -2.63
C SER A 62 14.21 -5.17 -1.37
N GLY A 63 15.49 -4.99 -1.11
CA GLY A 63 15.96 -4.23 0.05
C GLY A 63 15.82 -4.95 1.38
N LYS A 64 15.98 -6.26 1.44
CA LYS A 64 15.95 -7.05 2.68
C LYS A 64 16.96 -6.57 3.73
N LYS A 65 18.07 -5.98 3.29
CA LYS A 65 19.09 -5.43 4.18
C LYS A 65 18.66 -4.10 4.80
N ASN A 66 17.77 -3.38 4.15
CA ASN A 66 17.36 -2.04 4.56
C ASN A 66 16.16 -2.04 5.50
N ILE A 67 15.30 -3.06 5.39
CA ILE A 67 14.08 -3.18 6.18
C ILE A 67 13.89 -4.59 6.73
N ARG A 68 13.25 -4.68 7.90
CA ARG A 68 12.80 -5.94 8.49
C ARG A 68 11.31 -5.91 8.78
N LEU A 69 10.64 -7.00 8.53
CA LEU A 69 9.24 -7.19 8.94
C LEU A 69 9.22 -7.77 10.35
N THR A 70 8.79 -6.98 11.31
CA THR A 70 8.82 -7.35 12.73
C THR A 70 7.56 -8.04 13.19
N ALA A 71 6.40 -7.55 12.82
CA ALA A 71 5.13 -8.13 13.22
C ALA A 71 4.24 -8.33 12.00
N LYS A 72 4.01 -9.58 11.65
CA LYS A 72 3.11 -9.99 10.56
C LYS A 72 1.78 -10.40 11.16
N LYS A 73 0.76 -9.58 10.99
CA LYS A 73 -0.62 -9.89 11.36
C LYS A 73 -1.42 -10.23 10.09
N LYS A 74 -2.63 -10.70 10.26
CA LYS A 74 -3.53 -11.08 9.16
C LYS A 74 -3.67 -9.99 8.08
N THR A 75 -3.84 -8.75 8.50
CA THR A 75 -4.09 -7.60 7.60
C THR A 75 -3.11 -6.45 7.81
N SER A 76 -2.12 -6.61 8.67
CA SER A 76 -1.13 -5.57 8.95
C SER A 76 0.27 -6.15 9.15
N VAL A 77 1.26 -5.31 8.90
CA VAL A 77 2.67 -5.64 9.14
C VAL A 77 3.38 -4.43 9.69
N LYS A 78 4.26 -4.65 10.64
CA LYS A 78 5.21 -3.63 11.12
C LYS A 78 6.53 -3.76 10.38
N VAL A 79 6.96 -2.68 9.78
CA VAL A 79 8.20 -2.58 9.02
C VAL A 79 9.18 -1.76 9.82
N LYS A 80 10.27 -2.34 10.24
CA LYS A 80 11.38 -1.66 10.91
C LYS A 80 12.44 -1.30 9.88
N ALA A 81 12.81 -0.04 9.83
CA ALA A 81 13.90 0.44 9.00
C ALA A 81 15.24 0.18 9.71
N VAL A 82 16.13 -0.51 9.04
CA VAL A 82 17.44 -0.90 9.58
C VAL A 82 18.56 -0.08 8.95
N LYS A 83 18.48 0.12 7.64
CA LYS A 83 19.52 0.81 6.89
C LYS A 83 18.88 1.74 5.85
N ALA A 84 19.53 2.84 5.56
CA ALA A 84 19.08 3.75 4.51
C ALA A 84 19.07 3.07 3.14
N GLY A 85 18.09 3.38 2.34
CA GLY A 85 17.96 2.86 0.99
C GLY A 85 16.52 2.61 0.56
N LYS A 86 16.37 2.13 -0.65
CA LYS A 86 15.07 1.80 -1.23
C LYS A 86 14.74 0.32 -1.01
N ALA A 87 13.50 0.03 -0.68
CA ALA A 87 13.01 -1.33 -0.51
C ALA A 87 11.63 -1.50 -1.15
N LYS A 88 11.26 -2.72 -1.47
CA LYS A 88 9.94 -3.07 -2.00
C LYS A 88 9.35 -4.21 -1.18
N ILE A 89 8.15 -4.01 -0.69
CA ILE A 89 7.38 -5.01 0.05
C ILE A 89 6.23 -5.48 -0.84
N SER A 90 6.07 -6.76 -0.96
CA SER A 90 4.95 -7.39 -1.63
C SER A 90 4.00 -7.96 -0.59
N CYS A 91 2.73 -7.72 -0.80
CA CYS A 91 1.65 -8.31 -0.05
C CYS A 91 0.78 -9.14 -0.98
N LYS A 92 0.72 -10.44 -0.79
CA LYS A 92 -0.14 -11.34 -1.55
C LYS A 92 -1.39 -11.66 -0.74
N ILE A 93 -2.55 -11.37 -1.31
CA ILE A 93 -3.85 -11.60 -0.69
C ILE A 93 -4.72 -12.41 -1.65
N GLY A 94 -4.84 -13.69 -1.38
CA GLY A 94 -5.49 -14.61 -2.30
C GLY A 94 -4.79 -14.60 -3.66
N LYS A 95 -5.52 -14.25 -4.69
CA LYS A 95 -5.00 -14.14 -6.07
C LYS A 95 -4.36 -12.79 -6.40
N LYS A 96 -4.54 -11.77 -5.56
CA LYS A 96 -4.04 -10.41 -5.81
C LYS A 96 -2.71 -10.16 -5.13
N LYS A 97 -1.81 -9.50 -5.83
CA LYS A 97 -0.48 -9.08 -5.36
C LYS A 97 -0.42 -7.57 -5.33
N LEU A 98 -0.10 -7.02 -4.18
CA LEU A 98 0.07 -5.59 -3.96
C LEU A 98 1.53 -5.30 -3.64
N VAL A 99 2.06 -4.21 -4.15
CA VAL A 99 3.45 -3.82 -3.91
C VAL A 99 3.49 -2.42 -3.29
N CYS A 100 4.29 -2.30 -2.24
CA CYS A 100 4.58 -1.03 -1.58
C CYS A 100 6.04 -0.67 -1.76
N LYS A 101 6.31 0.54 -2.20
CA LYS A 101 7.67 1.09 -2.26
C LYS A 101 7.99 1.73 -0.92
N VAL A 102 9.08 1.29 -0.31
CA VAL A 102 9.57 1.83 0.97
C VAL A 102 10.87 2.58 0.71
N THR A 103 10.93 3.80 1.16
CA THR A 103 12.15 4.61 1.14
C THR A 103 12.60 4.83 2.58
N VAL A 104 13.79 4.42 2.88
CA VAL A 104 14.39 4.60 4.20
C VAL A 104 15.44 5.69 4.12
N TYR A 105 15.22 6.75 4.89
CA TYR A 105 16.21 7.81 5.04
C TYR A 105 17.21 7.44 6.12
N GLY A 106 18.47 7.66 5.84
CA GLY A 106 19.52 7.63 6.84
C GLY A 106 19.40 8.80 7.83
N PRO A 107 20.14 8.76 8.91
CA PRO A 107 20.34 9.96 9.70
C PRO A 107 20.92 11.04 8.79
N ILE A 108 20.23 12.15 8.69
CA ILE A 108 20.72 13.31 7.96
C ILE A 108 21.92 13.82 8.77
N PRO A 109 23.12 13.81 8.23
CA PRO A 109 24.22 14.44 8.93
C PRO A 109 23.88 15.92 9.15
N PRO A 110 24.13 16.47 10.33
CA PRO A 110 23.66 17.81 10.69
C PRO A 110 24.23 18.94 9.82
N CYS A 111 25.09 18.64 8.89
CA CYS A 111 25.81 19.61 8.08
C CYS A 111 25.51 19.55 6.57
N VAL A 112 24.51 18.80 6.14
CA VAL A 112 24.09 18.89 4.74
C VAL A 112 23.03 19.99 4.62
N ILE A 113 23.49 21.21 4.56
CA ILE A 113 22.74 22.26 3.92
C ILE A 113 22.60 21.82 2.46
N PRO A 114 21.40 21.72 1.89
CA PRO A 114 21.28 21.64 0.46
C PRO A 114 21.96 22.91 -0.07
N THR A 115 23.16 22.74 -0.56
CA THR A 115 23.81 23.77 -1.34
C THR A 115 22.95 23.91 -2.58
N GLN A 116 22.01 24.80 -2.52
CA GLN A 116 21.51 25.38 -3.76
C GLN A 116 22.76 25.89 -4.43
N SER A 117 23.10 25.25 -5.52
CA SER A 117 24.12 25.77 -6.38
C SER A 117 23.75 27.22 -6.59
N PRO A 118 24.58 28.19 -6.17
CA PRO A 118 24.34 29.52 -6.58
C PRO A 118 24.43 29.45 -8.08
N THR A 119 23.37 29.76 -8.73
CA THR A 119 23.41 30.12 -10.11
C THR A 119 24.22 31.42 -10.14
N VAL A 120 25.48 31.27 -10.19
CA VAL A 120 26.33 32.41 -10.46
C VAL A 120 26.02 32.78 -11.90
N THR A 121 25.10 33.68 -12.03
CA THR A 121 24.97 34.43 -13.23
C THR A 121 26.19 35.35 -13.25
N ALA A 122 27.25 34.82 -13.75
CA ALA A 122 28.37 35.64 -14.12
C ALA A 122 27.98 36.40 -15.39
N SER A 123 27.17 37.38 -15.22
CA SER A 123 27.05 38.45 -16.17
C SER A 123 28.03 39.52 -15.73
N ASP A 124 29.26 39.28 -15.94
CA ASP A 124 30.23 40.36 -16.03
C ASP A 124 30.71 40.45 -17.46
N ALA A 125 29.92 41.10 -18.23
CA ALA A 125 30.38 41.74 -19.42
C ALA A 125 30.97 43.06 -19.00
N ARG A 126 32.20 43.06 -18.63
CA ARG A 126 32.96 44.27 -18.53
C ARG A 126 33.56 44.53 -19.88
N SER A 127 32.92 45.35 -20.64
CA SER A 127 33.51 45.98 -21.81
C SER A 127 34.33 47.20 -21.39
N GLU A 128 35.54 47.21 -21.75
CA GLU A 128 36.35 48.38 -22.06
C GLU A 128 37.49 47.93 -22.92
#